data_11d5883c35c1b8cb77b5828022c2832e
#
_entry.id   11d5883c35c1b8cb77b5828022c2832e
#
_cell.length_a   1.000
_cell.length_b   1.000
_cell.length_c   1.000
_cell.angle_alpha   90.00
_cell.angle_beta   90.00
_cell.angle_gamma   90.00
#
_symmetry.space_group_name_H-M   'P 1'
#
loop_
_entity.id
_entity.type
_entity.pdbx_description
1 polymer ?
#
loop_
_entity_poly.entity_id
_entity_poly.type
_entity_poly.pdbx_seq_one_letter_code
_entity_poly.pdbx_strand_id
1 'polypeptide(L)'
;MLGVIFVLVILGVIAYKDMINNVMTGDARIETYSQEFITILQNFNGVTFSKMFLLNFIYKPYFSIYLIFISIIAVNVFSNDYKSGNLKFALLTNTTVTQLYLGKVLFMMLVSTIIVSINFILSLILGQIAFGGSIPVAELLEVLVLYFISVIPAVAFSLIISLISLTKLSPNVIIGASIGVIILFGIIDTLTKFKYISPIGILSFFEQGIPSFNISMIISLGMAVIYILLLSIGLVKVINKVDY
;
A
#
# COMPACT_ATOMS: atom_id res chain seq x y z
N MET A 1 7.71 -1.50 13.62
CA MET A 1 7.24 -1.03 12.31
C MET A 1 7.85 0.34 11.94
N LEU A 2 7.69 1.39 12.75
CA LEU A 2 8.25 2.73 12.46
C LEU A 2 9.76 2.70 12.18
N GLY A 3 10.54 1.97 12.98
CA GLY A 3 11.97 1.80 12.77
C GLY A 3 12.32 1.17 11.43
N VAL A 4 11.50 0.23 10.94
CA VAL A 4 11.72 -0.40 9.62
C VAL A 4 11.46 0.59 8.50
N ILE A 5 10.38 1.38 8.59
CA ILE A 5 10.08 2.43 7.59
C ILE A 5 11.23 3.44 7.55
N PHE A 6 11.70 3.89 8.73
CA PHE A 6 12.82 4.82 8.83
C PHE A 6 14.10 4.27 8.17
N VAL A 7 14.45 3.02 8.44
CA VAL A 7 15.60 2.34 7.81
C VAL A 7 15.43 2.24 6.31
N LEU A 8 14.24 1.88 5.82
CA LEU A 8 13.96 1.78 4.39
C LEU A 8 14.08 3.14 3.68
N VAL A 9 13.63 4.23 4.31
CA VAL A 9 13.77 5.58 3.76
C VAL A 9 15.26 5.96 3.69
N ILE A 10 16.06 5.68 4.73
CA ILE A 10 17.51 5.95 4.72
C ILE A 10 18.20 5.14 3.61
N LEU A 11 17.89 3.85 3.49
CA LEU A 11 18.45 3.01 2.43
C LEU A 11 18.06 3.55 1.05
N GLY A 12 16.83 4.04 0.89
CA GLY A 12 16.39 4.72 -0.32
C GLY A 12 17.23 5.97 -0.62
N VAL A 13 17.44 6.84 0.38
CA VAL A 13 18.29 8.04 0.22
C VAL A 13 19.70 7.67 -0.23
N ILE A 14 20.31 6.67 0.40
CA ILE A 14 21.66 6.21 0.03
C ILE A 14 21.66 5.71 -1.42
N ALA A 15 20.74 4.81 -1.77
CA ALA A 15 20.66 4.22 -3.10
C ALA A 15 20.47 5.27 -4.22
N TYR A 16 19.58 6.26 -4.01
CA TYR A 16 19.35 7.32 -4.98
C TYR A 16 20.53 8.29 -5.07
N LYS A 17 21.20 8.56 -3.95
CA LYS A 17 22.41 9.40 -3.95
C LYS A 17 23.56 8.76 -4.71
N ASP A 18 23.77 7.46 -4.53
CA ASP A 18 24.77 6.70 -5.29
C ASP A 18 24.40 6.64 -6.78
N MET A 19 23.14 6.43 -7.10
CA MET A 19 22.67 6.43 -8.48
C MET A 19 22.87 7.79 -9.17
N ILE A 20 22.53 8.90 -8.50
CA ILE A 20 22.73 10.24 -9.04
C ILE A 20 24.23 10.51 -9.26
N ASN A 21 25.09 10.15 -8.29
CA ASN A 21 26.53 10.30 -8.42
C ASN A 21 27.06 9.51 -9.62
N ASN A 22 26.68 8.25 -9.78
CA ASN A 22 27.13 7.39 -10.89
C ASN A 22 26.68 7.94 -12.26
N VAL A 23 25.49 8.52 -12.34
CA VAL A 23 25.01 9.17 -13.58
C VAL A 23 25.77 10.46 -13.85
N MET A 24 26.06 11.27 -12.81
CA MET A 24 26.78 12.54 -12.95
C MET A 24 28.26 12.36 -13.26
N THR A 25 28.90 11.30 -12.73
CA THR A 25 30.32 11.00 -13.00
C THR A 25 30.56 10.29 -14.34
N GLY A 26 29.49 9.87 -15.02
CA GLY A 26 29.59 9.13 -16.28
C GLY A 26 29.98 7.66 -16.14
N ASP A 27 30.08 7.15 -14.90
CA ASP A 27 30.40 5.74 -14.63
C ASP A 27 29.22 4.79 -14.97
N ALA A 28 27.99 5.31 -14.99
CA ALA A 28 26.86 4.55 -15.47
C ALA A 28 26.81 4.60 -16.99
N ARG A 29 26.45 3.45 -17.63
CA ARG A 29 26.11 3.42 -19.06
C ARG A 29 24.84 4.25 -19.28
N ILE A 30 25.03 5.56 -19.50
CA ILE A 30 23.95 6.56 -19.70
C ILE A 30 22.99 6.12 -20.80
N GLU A 31 23.49 5.38 -21.80
CA GLU A 31 22.71 4.80 -22.90
C GLU A 31 21.53 3.89 -22.42
N THR A 32 21.58 3.41 -21.17
CA THR A 32 20.55 2.54 -20.60
C THR A 32 19.35 3.31 -20.04
N TYR A 33 19.48 4.63 -19.81
CA TYR A 33 18.42 5.44 -19.23
C TYR A 33 17.77 6.36 -20.27
N SER A 34 16.44 6.55 -20.15
CA SER A 34 15.75 7.51 -21.00
C SER A 34 16.22 8.94 -20.70
N GLN A 35 16.23 9.81 -21.71
CA GLN A 35 16.57 11.24 -21.55
C GLN A 35 15.69 11.92 -20.50
N GLU A 36 14.43 11.54 -20.43
CA GLU A 36 13.47 12.03 -19.43
C GLU A 36 13.90 11.69 -18.01
N PHE A 37 14.37 10.45 -17.76
CA PHE A 37 14.87 10.01 -16.47
C PHE A 37 16.15 10.77 -16.05
N ILE A 38 17.07 11.02 -16.99
CA ILE A 38 18.27 11.80 -16.76
C ILE A 38 17.90 13.24 -16.34
N THR A 39 16.93 13.86 -17.01
CA THR A 39 16.46 15.20 -16.67
C THR A 39 15.85 15.26 -15.27
N ILE A 40 15.12 14.21 -14.87
CA ILE A 40 14.59 14.08 -13.49
C ILE A 40 15.74 13.99 -12.48
N LEU A 41 16.78 13.22 -12.76
CA LEU A 41 17.92 13.07 -11.86
C LEU A 41 18.74 14.38 -11.71
N GLN A 42 18.84 15.19 -12.76
CA GLN A 42 19.51 16.48 -12.72
C GLN A 42 18.79 17.52 -11.84
N ASN A 43 17.43 17.42 -11.76
CA ASN A 43 16.59 18.30 -10.96
C ASN A 43 16.04 17.61 -9.69
N PHE A 44 16.77 16.60 -9.19
CA PHE A 44 16.31 15.77 -8.09
C PHE A 44 16.21 16.57 -6.78
N ASN A 45 15.06 16.54 -6.14
CA ASN A 45 14.76 17.23 -4.91
C ASN A 45 13.99 16.32 -3.92
N GLY A 46 13.69 16.84 -2.74
CA GLY A 46 12.98 16.07 -1.71
C GLY A 46 11.61 15.56 -2.13
N VAL A 47 10.87 16.32 -2.97
CA VAL A 47 9.55 15.90 -3.48
C VAL A 47 9.71 14.77 -4.50
N THR A 48 10.68 14.90 -5.41
CA THR A 48 11.01 13.85 -6.39
C THR A 48 11.43 12.56 -5.67
N PHE A 49 12.27 12.67 -4.63
CA PHE A 49 12.63 11.51 -3.80
C PHE A 49 11.40 10.87 -3.16
N SER A 50 10.52 11.66 -2.54
CA SER A 50 9.29 11.15 -1.91
C SER A 50 8.40 10.45 -2.93
N LYS A 51 8.28 10.97 -4.15
CA LYS A 51 7.54 10.35 -5.26
C LYS A 51 8.15 9.01 -5.69
N MET A 52 9.46 8.96 -5.87
CA MET A 52 10.18 7.73 -6.23
C MET A 52 10.13 6.69 -5.11
N PHE A 53 10.20 7.12 -3.85
CA PHE A 53 10.07 6.23 -2.71
C PHE A 53 8.65 5.65 -2.61
N LEU A 54 7.63 6.47 -2.84
CA LEU A 54 6.23 6.04 -2.96
C LEU A 54 6.08 4.90 -3.98
N LEU A 55 6.65 5.07 -5.18
CA LEU A 55 6.58 4.08 -6.26
C LEU A 55 7.24 2.75 -5.86
N ASN A 56 8.34 2.78 -5.13
CA ASN A 56 9.06 1.58 -4.74
C ASN A 56 8.52 0.91 -3.46
N PHE A 57 7.91 1.69 -2.56
CA PHE A 57 7.43 1.18 -1.27
C PHE A 57 5.96 0.75 -1.34
N ILE A 58 5.10 1.56 -1.95
CA ILE A 58 3.64 1.36 -1.99
C ILE A 58 3.22 0.74 -3.32
N TYR A 59 3.59 1.36 -4.43
CA TYR A 59 3.07 1.06 -5.76
C TYR A 59 3.88 0.04 -6.56
N LYS A 60 4.67 -0.80 -5.89
CA LYS A 60 5.37 -1.88 -6.57
C LYS A 60 4.43 -3.07 -6.76
N PRO A 61 4.04 -3.43 -8.00
CA PRO A 61 2.93 -4.35 -8.24
C PRO A 61 3.20 -5.75 -7.72
N TYR A 62 4.43 -6.28 -7.89
CA TYR A 62 4.75 -7.66 -7.52
C TYR A 62 5.14 -7.83 -6.04
N PHE A 63 5.55 -6.76 -5.38
CA PHE A 63 6.08 -6.84 -4.02
C PHE A 63 5.91 -5.52 -3.28
N SER A 64 4.66 -5.16 -2.98
CA SER A 64 4.38 -3.98 -2.17
C SER A 64 4.73 -4.23 -0.71
N ILE A 65 5.81 -3.62 -0.22
CA ILE A 65 6.20 -3.70 1.20
C ILE A 65 5.08 -3.15 2.09
N TYR A 66 4.40 -2.13 1.64
CA TYR A 66 3.24 -1.56 2.31
C TYR A 66 2.12 -2.58 2.52
N LEU A 67 1.73 -3.32 1.48
CA LEU A 67 0.69 -4.35 1.60
C LEU A 67 1.13 -5.51 2.49
N ILE A 68 2.42 -5.82 2.55
CA ILE A 68 2.94 -6.83 3.50
C ILE A 68 2.74 -6.36 4.94
N PHE A 69 3.03 -5.09 5.26
CA PHE A 69 2.75 -4.54 6.60
C PHE A 69 1.25 -4.55 6.91
N ILE A 70 0.42 -4.15 5.96
CA ILE A 70 -1.04 -4.22 6.10
C ILE A 70 -1.50 -5.65 6.36
N SER A 71 -0.90 -6.65 5.68
CA SER A 71 -1.22 -8.07 5.89
C SER A 71 -0.95 -8.51 7.32
N ILE A 72 0.22 -8.18 7.87
CA ILE A 72 0.58 -8.54 9.25
C ILE A 72 -0.41 -7.94 10.24
N ILE A 73 -0.77 -6.67 10.07
CA ILE A 73 -1.71 -5.98 10.95
C ILE A 73 -3.12 -6.57 10.79
N ALA A 74 -3.58 -6.78 9.55
CA ALA A 74 -4.89 -7.35 9.27
C ALA A 74 -5.06 -8.75 9.86
N VAL A 75 -4.04 -9.61 9.74
CA VAL A 75 -4.06 -10.94 10.37
C VAL A 75 -4.21 -10.83 11.89
N ASN A 76 -3.50 -9.92 12.54
CA ASN A 76 -3.63 -9.71 13.99
C ASN A 76 -5.03 -9.20 14.38
N VAL A 77 -5.61 -8.30 13.58
CA VAL A 77 -6.94 -7.71 13.84
C VAL A 77 -8.07 -8.70 13.60
N PHE A 78 -7.97 -9.52 12.55
CA PHE A 78 -9.06 -10.41 12.15
C PHE A 78 -8.88 -11.84 12.66
N SER A 79 -7.69 -12.45 12.53
CA SER A 79 -7.48 -13.85 12.87
C SER A 79 -7.45 -14.12 14.36
N ASN A 80 -6.88 -13.23 15.16
CA ASN A 80 -6.77 -13.44 16.60
C ASN A 80 -8.13 -13.50 17.29
N ASP A 81 -9.08 -12.68 16.86
CA ASP A 81 -10.42 -12.66 17.48
C ASP A 81 -11.23 -13.93 17.18
N TYR A 82 -11.02 -14.54 16.02
CA TYR A 82 -11.67 -15.83 15.69
C TYR A 82 -11.08 -16.98 16.54
N LYS A 83 -9.78 -16.93 16.85
CA LYS A 83 -9.10 -18.01 17.60
C LYS A 83 -9.28 -17.90 19.09
N SER A 84 -9.19 -16.69 19.63
CA SER A 84 -9.23 -16.43 21.07
C SER A 84 -10.65 -16.49 21.65
N GLY A 85 -11.69 -16.62 20.81
CA GLY A 85 -13.07 -16.53 21.23
C GLY A 85 -13.50 -15.12 21.68
N ASN A 86 -12.65 -14.12 21.51
CA ASN A 86 -12.94 -12.72 21.87
C ASN A 86 -14.18 -12.19 21.15
N LEU A 87 -14.50 -12.74 20.01
CA LEU A 87 -15.72 -12.40 19.28
C LEU A 87 -16.97 -12.73 20.09
N LYS A 88 -16.97 -13.86 20.83
CA LYS A 88 -18.07 -14.23 21.73
C LYS A 88 -18.24 -13.21 22.84
N PHE A 89 -17.14 -12.80 23.48
CA PHE A 89 -17.19 -11.80 24.55
C PHE A 89 -17.69 -10.44 24.04
N ALA A 90 -17.26 -10.01 22.86
CA ALA A 90 -17.73 -8.76 22.27
C ALA A 90 -19.24 -8.81 21.94
N LEU A 91 -19.76 -9.95 21.50
CA LEU A 91 -21.19 -10.12 21.24
C LEU A 91 -22.04 -10.21 22.52
N LEU A 92 -21.44 -10.59 23.66
CA LEU A 92 -22.13 -10.58 24.96
C LEU A 92 -22.32 -9.15 25.52
N THR A 93 -21.63 -8.15 24.97
CA THR A 93 -21.68 -6.74 25.41
C THR A 93 -22.67 -5.88 24.61
N ASN A 94 -23.75 -6.44 24.09
CA ASN A 94 -24.76 -5.73 23.29
C ASN A 94 -24.24 -5.13 21.96
N THR A 95 -23.03 -5.45 21.53
CA THR A 95 -22.49 -5.03 20.22
C THR A 95 -23.00 -5.98 19.13
N THR A 96 -23.47 -5.41 18.03
CA THR A 96 -23.83 -6.20 16.86
C THR A 96 -22.58 -6.61 16.07
N VAL A 97 -22.63 -7.75 15.38
CA VAL A 97 -21.54 -8.20 14.47
C VAL A 97 -21.17 -7.11 13.47
N THR A 98 -22.17 -6.39 12.96
CA THR A 98 -21.97 -5.29 12.02
C THR A 98 -21.13 -4.15 12.62
N GLN A 99 -21.46 -3.73 13.86
CA GLN A 99 -20.72 -2.66 14.55
C GLN A 99 -19.28 -3.07 14.81
N LEU A 100 -19.06 -4.29 15.29
CA LEU A 100 -17.72 -4.82 15.53
C LEU A 100 -16.90 -4.86 14.25
N TYR A 101 -17.51 -5.31 13.16
CA TYR A 101 -16.82 -5.43 11.88
C TYR A 101 -16.51 -4.06 11.25
N LEU A 102 -17.48 -3.13 11.27
CA LEU A 102 -17.24 -1.75 10.84
C LEU A 102 -16.13 -1.08 11.66
N GLY A 103 -16.10 -1.32 12.98
CA GLY A 103 -15.01 -0.84 13.84
C GLY A 103 -13.63 -1.33 13.37
N LYS A 104 -13.51 -2.61 12.96
CA LYS A 104 -12.27 -3.17 12.43
C LYS A 104 -11.89 -2.56 11.06
N VAL A 105 -12.85 -2.35 10.18
CA VAL A 105 -12.62 -1.69 8.89
C VAL A 105 -12.12 -0.27 9.11
N LEU A 106 -12.77 0.50 9.98
CA LEU A 106 -12.33 1.85 10.34
C LEU A 106 -10.94 1.85 10.99
N PHE A 107 -10.65 0.88 11.85
CA PHE A 107 -9.31 0.71 12.43
C PHE A 107 -8.26 0.46 11.35
N MET A 108 -8.52 -0.42 10.38
CA MET A 108 -7.60 -0.66 9.26
C MET A 108 -7.40 0.58 8.39
N MET A 109 -8.47 1.36 8.17
CA MET A 109 -8.39 2.62 7.45
C MET A 109 -7.51 3.64 8.20
N LEU A 110 -7.69 3.77 9.52
CA LEU A 110 -6.90 4.66 10.36
C LEU A 110 -5.43 4.23 10.38
N VAL A 111 -5.14 2.96 10.60
CA VAL A 111 -3.76 2.43 10.61
C VAL A 111 -3.08 2.61 9.27
N SER A 112 -3.77 2.32 8.17
CA SER A 112 -3.25 2.54 6.81
C SER A 112 -2.92 4.01 6.58
N THR A 113 -3.79 4.93 7.01
CA THR A 113 -3.58 6.38 6.91
C THR A 113 -2.37 6.82 7.71
N ILE A 114 -2.20 6.31 8.94
CA ILE A 114 -1.03 6.63 9.78
C ILE A 114 0.26 6.17 9.12
N ILE A 115 0.30 4.93 8.61
CA ILE A 115 1.49 4.38 7.94
C ILE A 115 1.88 5.24 6.74
N VAL A 116 0.90 5.58 5.92
CA VAL A 116 1.08 6.40 4.71
C VAL A 116 1.56 7.81 5.07
N SER A 117 0.96 8.44 6.09
CA SER A 117 1.34 9.78 6.55
C SER A 117 2.78 9.81 7.07
N ILE A 118 3.16 8.83 7.88
CA ILE A 118 4.53 8.73 8.40
C ILE A 118 5.52 8.52 7.25
N ASN A 119 5.17 7.67 6.29
CA ASN A 119 6.00 7.41 5.12
C ASN A 119 6.22 8.68 4.29
N PHE A 120 5.14 9.43 4.01
CA PHE A 120 5.19 10.70 3.30
C PHE A 120 6.08 11.72 4.02
N ILE A 121 5.86 11.92 5.32
CA ILE A 121 6.62 12.90 6.11
C ILE A 121 8.09 12.53 6.16
N LEU A 122 8.42 11.27 6.46
CA LEU A 122 9.81 10.80 6.55
C LEU A 122 10.52 10.90 5.20
N SER A 123 9.89 10.45 4.12
CA SER A 123 10.50 10.51 2.78
C SER A 123 10.72 11.95 2.34
N LEU A 124 9.79 12.85 2.61
CA LEU A 124 9.91 14.26 2.26
C LEU A 124 11.03 14.94 3.06
N ILE A 125 11.05 14.77 4.40
CA ILE A 125 12.05 15.43 5.26
C ILE A 125 13.45 14.89 4.95
N LEU A 126 13.64 13.57 4.92
CA LEU A 126 14.94 12.97 4.67
C LEU A 126 15.39 13.22 3.22
N GLY A 127 14.48 13.20 2.27
CA GLY A 127 14.75 13.58 0.89
C GLY A 127 15.18 15.04 0.77
N GLN A 128 14.51 15.97 1.47
CA GLN A 128 14.87 17.38 1.45
C GLN A 128 16.23 17.67 2.10
N ILE A 129 16.56 16.96 3.19
CA ILE A 129 17.87 17.06 3.85
C ILE A 129 18.98 16.51 2.94
N ALA A 130 18.72 15.42 2.22
CA ALA A 130 19.73 14.73 1.42
C ALA A 130 20.01 15.39 0.07
N PHE A 131 18.96 15.89 -0.59
CA PHE A 131 19.02 16.37 -1.98
C PHE A 131 18.81 17.89 -2.10
N GLY A 132 18.17 18.53 -1.12
CA GLY A 132 17.91 19.96 -1.15
C GLY A 132 16.89 20.37 -2.24
N GLY A 133 17.09 21.55 -2.80
CA GLY A 133 16.29 22.08 -3.89
C GLY A 133 14.99 22.78 -3.46
N SER A 134 14.29 23.36 -4.43
CA SER A 134 12.99 23.98 -4.22
C SER A 134 11.91 22.93 -4.05
N ILE A 135 10.90 23.26 -3.24
CA ILE A 135 9.70 22.40 -3.08
C ILE A 135 8.59 22.95 -4.00
N PRO A 136 8.36 22.32 -5.18
CA PRO A 136 7.27 22.72 -6.06
C PRO A 136 5.93 22.29 -5.44
N VAL A 137 5.11 23.27 -5.04
CA VAL A 137 3.87 23.04 -4.31
C VAL A 137 2.90 22.15 -5.08
N ALA A 138 2.83 22.31 -6.41
CA ALA A 138 1.95 21.50 -7.26
C ALA A 138 2.34 20.01 -7.23
N GLU A 139 3.65 19.70 -7.35
CA GLU A 139 4.14 18.33 -7.27
C GLU A 139 3.98 17.75 -5.86
N LEU A 140 4.19 18.56 -4.83
CA LEU A 140 3.99 18.15 -3.44
C LEU A 140 2.54 17.71 -3.20
N LEU A 141 1.55 18.49 -3.68
CA LEU A 141 0.14 18.14 -3.58
C LEU A 141 -0.19 16.86 -4.35
N GLU A 142 0.36 16.70 -5.56
CA GLU A 142 0.18 15.47 -6.34
C GLU A 142 0.70 14.25 -5.57
N VAL A 143 1.92 14.32 -5.04
CA VAL A 143 2.53 13.23 -4.27
C VAL A 143 1.72 12.93 -3.01
N LEU A 144 1.26 13.95 -2.29
CA LEU A 144 0.41 13.78 -1.12
C LEU A 144 -0.88 13.04 -1.46
N VAL A 145 -1.57 13.45 -2.53
CA VAL A 145 -2.80 12.77 -2.99
C VAL A 145 -2.53 11.31 -3.34
N LEU A 146 -1.43 11.02 -4.04
CA LEU A 146 -1.03 9.64 -4.38
C LEU A 146 -0.79 8.78 -3.14
N TYR A 147 -0.15 9.32 -2.11
CA TYR A 147 0.01 8.62 -0.84
C TYR A 147 -1.34 8.26 -0.22
N PHE A 148 -2.27 9.20 -0.12
CA PHE A 148 -3.57 8.94 0.53
C PHE A 148 -4.51 8.06 -0.29
N ILE A 149 -4.44 8.10 -1.62
CA ILE A 149 -5.20 7.19 -2.49
C ILE A 149 -4.83 5.73 -2.22
N SER A 150 -3.59 5.42 -1.85
CA SER A 150 -3.15 4.06 -1.56
C SER A 150 -3.83 3.42 -0.33
N VAL A 151 -4.49 4.21 0.51
CA VAL A 151 -5.25 3.70 1.66
C VAL A 151 -6.43 2.85 1.20
N ILE A 152 -7.09 3.21 0.10
CA ILE A 152 -8.28 2.51 -0.40
C ILE A 152 -7.95 1.05 -0.79
N PRO A 153 -6.98 0.76 -1.67
CA PRO A 153 -6.62 -0.62 -2.01
C PRO A 153 -6.08 -1.40 -0.81
N ALA A 154 -5.41 -0.75 0.15
CA ALA A 154 -4.94 -1.40 1.37
C ALA A 154 -6.10 -1.88 2.25
N VAL A 155 -7.15 -1.08 2.39
CA VAL A 155 -8.37 -1.48 3.11
C VAL A 155 -9.08 -2.61 2.36
N ALA A 156 -9.25 -2.51 1.04
CA ALA A 156 -9.83 -3.59 0.25
C ALA A 156 -9.05 -4.90 0.42
N PHE A 157 -7.74 -4.83 0.41
CA PHE A 157 -6.87 -5.99 0.61
C PHE A 157 -6.97 -6.56 2.03
N SER A 158 -7.07 -5.72 3.07
CA SER A 158 -7.26 -6.17 4.44
C SER A 158 -8.57 -6.97 4.63
N LEU A 159 -9.62 -6.66 3.87
CA LEU A 159 -10.87 -7.41 3.87
C LEU A 159 -10.74 -8.78 3.18
N ILE A 160 -9.91 -8.89 2.15
CA ILE A 160 -9.56 -10.20 1.56
C ILE A 160 -8.85 -11.07 2.61
N ILE A 161 -7.91 -10.50 3.36
CA ILE A 161 -7.23 -11.20 4.45
C ILE A 161 -8.22 -11.64 5.53
N SER A 162 -9.21 -10.81 5.83
CA SER A 162 -10.30 -11.16 6.75
C SER A 162 -11.04 -12.42 6.30
N LEU A 163 -11.34 -12.56 5.00
CA LEU A 163 -11.94 -13.78 4.44
C LEU A 163 -11.05 -15.01 4.65
N ILE A 164 -9.75 -14.88 4.35
CA ILE A 164 -8.79 -15.96 4.56
C ILE A 164 -8.72 -16.32 6.06
N SER A 165 -8.84 -15.35 6.95
CA SER A 165 -8.82 -15.57 8.40
C SER A 165 -9.99 -16.42 8.92
N LEU A 166 -11.12 -16.49 8.19
CA LEU A 166 -12.23 -17.37 8.53
C LEU A 166 -11.91 -18.87 8.39
N THR A 167 -10.84 -19.21 7.65
CA THR A 167 -10.44 -20.61 7.42
C THR A 167 -9.82 -21.30 8.65
N LYS A 168 -9.68 -20.62 9.79
CA LYS A 168 -9.06 -21.12 11.04
C LYS A 168 -7.59 -21.55 10.89
N LEU A 169 -6.91 -21.19 9.81
CA LEU A 169 -5.48 -21.41 9.62
C LEU A 169 -4.64 -20.64 10.64
N SER A 170 -3.38 -21.05 10.86
CA SER A 170 -2.51 -20.32 11.78
C SER A 170 -2.19 -18.92 11.23
N PRO A 171 -1.97 -17.90 12.09
CA PRO A 171 -1.65 -16.54 11.65
C PRO A 171 -0.46 -16.49 10.68
N ASN A 172 0.57 -17.29 10.91
CA ASN A 172 1.74 -17.35 10.04
C ASN A 172 1.40 -17.88 8.64
N VAL A 173 0.53 -18.88 8.55
CA VAL A 173 0.04 -19.41 7.26
C VAL A 173 -0.79 -18.36 6.53
N ILE A 174 -1.64 -17.61 7.25
CA ILE A 174 -2.44 -16.52 6.65
C ILE A 174 -1.55 -15.40 6.13
N ILE A 175 -0.48 -15.01 6.86
CA ILE A 175 0.49 -14.03 6.38
C ILE A 175 1.18 -14.54 5.10
N GLY A 176 1.65 -15.78 5.10
CA GLY A 176 2.26 -16.40 3.91
C GLY A 176 1.31 -16.43 2.71
N ALA A 177 0.05 -16.83 2.93
CA ALA A 177 -0.99 -16.83 1.91
C ALA A 177 -1.26 -15.41 1.38
N SER A 178 -1.28 -14.40 2.27
CA SER A 178 -1.48 -13.00 1.89
C SER A 178 -0.35 -12.48 0.98
N ILE A 179 0.90 -12.83 1.27
CA ILE A 179 2.04 -12.50 0.41
C ILE A 179 1.89 -13.20 -0.96
N GLY A 180 1.48 -14.46 -0.96
CA GLY A 180 1.18 -15.18 -2.20
C GLY A 180 0.09 -14.49 -3.04
N VAL A 181 -0.96 -14.00 -2.40
CA VAL A 181 -2.05 -13.25 -3.05
C VAL A 181 -1.53 -11.91 -3.62
N ILE A 182 -0.66 -11.18 -2.91
CA ILE A 182 -0.04 -9.95 -3.45
C ILE A 182 0.73 -10.25 -4.73
N ILE A 183 1.56 -11.28 -4.73
CA ILE A 183 2.36 -11.67 -5.90
C ILE A 183 1.47 -12.10 -7.06
N LEU A 184 0.45 -12.91 -6.80
CA LEU A 184 -0.50 -13.38 -7.82
C LEU A 184 -1.25 -12.21 -8.46
N PHE A 185 -1.81 -11.31 -7.66
CA PHE A 185 -2.48 -10.12 -8.20
C PHE A 185 -1.50 -9.25 -8.99
N GLY A 186 -0.28 -9.01 -8.47
CA GLY A 186 0.73 -8.26 -9.17
C GLY A 186 1.06 -8.83 -10.55
N ILE A 187 1.23 -10.15 -10.67
CA ILE A 187 1.49 -10.84 -11.93
C ILE A 187 0.28 -10.69 -12.88
N ILE A 188 -0.93 -10.97 -12.38
CA ILE A 188 -2.15 -10.91 -13.21
C ILE A 188 -2.40 -9.48 -13.67
N ASP A 189 -2.25 -8.50 -12.80
CA ASP A 189 -2.52 -7.09 -13.09
C ASP A 189 -1.56 -6.52 -14.12
N THR A 190 -0.28 -6.96 -14.13
CA THR A 190 0.72 -6.50 -15.11
C THR A 190 0.60 -7.21 -16.45
N LEU A 191 0.29 -8.49 -16.46
CA LEU A 191 0.18 -9.28 -17.70
C LEU A 191 -1.15 -9.10 -18.41
N THR A 192 -2.17 -8.59 -17.73
CA THR A 192 -3.53 -8.53 -18.26
C THR A 192 -4.17 -7.15 -18.02
N LYS A 193 -5.36 -6.96 -18.61
CA LYS A 193 -6.20 -5.78 -18.29
C LYS A 193 -6.93 -5.92 -16.94
N PHE A 194 -6.62 -6.94 -16.12
CA PHE A 194 -7.28 -7.21 -14.86
C PHE A 194 -7.07 -6.09 -13.83
N LYS A 195 -5.99 -5.30 -13.97
CA LYS A 195 -5.73 -4.10 -13.15
C LYS A 195 -6.88 -3.10 -13.07
N TYR A 196 -7.80 -3.09 -14.05
CA TYR A 196 -8.99 -2.26 -14.00
C TYR A 196 -10.07 -2.80 -13.05
N ILE A 197 -10.03 -4.08 -12.73
CA ILE A 197 -11.05 -4.78 -11.94
C ILE A 197 -10.49 -5.23 -10.58
N SER A 198 -9.18 -5.42 -10.49
CA SER A 198 -8.50 -5.89 -9.28
C SER A 198 -8.69 -4.92 -8.10
N PRO A 199 -8.90 -5.42 -6.86
CA PRO A 199 -9.00 -4.59 -5.67
C PRO A 199 -7.74 -3.81 -5.34
N ILE A 200 -6.58 -4.26 -5.83
CA ILE A 200 -5.27 -3.60 -5.67
C ILE A 200 -4.67 -3.14 -7.00
N GLY A 201 -5.44 -3.22 -8.08
CA GLY A 201 -4.97 -2.97 -9.45
C GLY A 201 -4.42 -1.58 -9.68
N ILE A 202 -4.86 -0.60 -8.89
CA ILE A 202 -4.29 0.76 -8.95
C ILE A 202 -2.78 0.77 -8.72
N LEU A 203 -2.24 -0.18 -7.94
CA LEU A 203 -0.81 -0.26 -7.67
C LEU A 203 0.00 -0.60 -8.92
N SER A 204 -0.61 -1.24 -9.91
CA SER A 204 0.02 -1.66 -11.17
C SER A 204 0.04 -0.57 -12.25
N PHE A 205 -0.68 0.55 -12.07
CA PHE A 205 -0.65 1.66 -13.04
C PHE A 205 0.66 2.44 -13.02
N PHE A 206 1.44 2.29 -11.96
CA PHE A 206 2.67 3.05 -11.72
C PHE A 206 3.95 2.32 -12.16
N GLU A 207 3.82 1.16 -12.80
CA GLU A 207 4.97 0.35 -13.25
C GLU A 207 5.76 1.03 -14.37
N GLN A 208 5.12 1.84 -15.20
CA GLN A 208 5.70 2.40 -16.43
C GLN A 208 6.19 3.85 -16.31
N GLY A 209 6.27 4.41 -15.12
CA GLY A 209 6.77 5.78 -14.91
C GLY A 209 5.91 6.64 -14.00
N ILE A 210 6.12 7.95 -14.08
CA ILE A 210 5.44 8.93 -13.23
C ILE A 210 3.97 8.99 -13.63
N PRO A 211 3.04 8.66 -12.74
CA PRO A 211 1.64 8.63 -13.09
C PRO A 211 1.08 10.04 -13.27
N SER A 212 0.43 10.26 -14.38
CA SER A 212 -0.58 11.30 -14.47
C SER A 212 -1.94 10.70 -14.06
N PHE A 213 -2.72 11.45 -13.30
CA PHE A 213 -4.10 11.07 -13.00
C PHE A 213 -4.87 10.87 -14.28
N ASN A 214 -5.31 9.64 -14.52
CA ASN A 214 -6.09 9.29 -15.71
C ASN A 214 -7.40 8.58 -15.31
N ILE A 215 -8.33 8.52 -16.25
CA ILE A 215 -9.65 7.88 -16.06
C ILE A 215 -9.50 6.43 -15.61
N SER A 216 -8.48 5.74 -16.10
CA SER A 216 -8.23 4.33 -15.76
C SER A 216 -7.93 4.13 -14.28
N MET A 217 -7.21 5.06 -13.64
CA MET A 217 -6.95 5.03 -12.19
C MET A 217 -8.24 5.25 -11.40
N ILE A 218 -9.09 6.16 -11.86
CA ILE A 218 -10.39 6.44 -11.22
C ILE A 218 -11.26 5.18 -11.27
N ILE A 219 -11.28 4.46 -12.40
CA ILE A 219 -12.01 3.20 -12.54
C ILE A 219 -11.48 2.16 -11.55
N SER A 220 -10.18 1.98 -11.47
CA SER A 220 -9.55 1.03 -10.53
C SER A 220 -9.82 1.39 -9.07
N LEU A 221 -9.80 2.69 -8.72
CA LEU A 221 -10.21 3.16 -7.39
C LEU A 221 -11.68 2.86 -7.09
N GLY A 222 -12.56 3.15 -8.04
CA GLY A 222 -13.99 2.84 -7.93
C GLY A 222 -14.21 1.35 -7.69
N MET A 223 -13.49 0.49 -8.39
CA MET A 223 -13.54 -0.96 -8.18
C MET A 223 -13.05 -1.36 -6.78
N ALA A 224 -11.96 -0.78 -6.28
CA ALA A 224 -11.50 -1.05 -4.92
C ALA A 224 -12.56 -0.67 -3.86
N VAL A 225 -13.27 0.45 -4.05
CA VAL A 225 -14.39 0.85 -3.18
C VAL A 225 -15.55 -0.15 -3.26
N ILE A 226 -15.90 -0.63 -4.46
CA ILE A 226 -16.92 -1.65 -4.65
C ILE A 226 -16.53 -2.95 -3.92
N TYR A 227 -15.26 -3.37 -3.99
CA TYR A 227 -14.77 -4.51 -3.21
C TYR A 227 -14.91 -4.30 -1.71
N ILE A 228 -14.58 -3.11 -1.19
CA ILE A 228 -14.76 -2.80 0.24
C ILE A 228 -16.23 -3.00 0.64
N LEU A 229 -17.17 -2.48 -0.14
CA LEU A 229 -18.61 -2.62 0.15
C LEU A 229 -19.07 -4.08 0.06
N LEU A 230 -18.77 -4.78 -1.02
CA LEU A 230 -19.19 -6.16 -1.24
C LEU A 230 -18.61 -7.11 -0.19
N LEU A 231 -17.31 -6.98 0.09
CA LEU A 231 -16.62 -7.81 1.09
C LEU A 231 -17.12 -7.51 2.50
N SER A 232 -17.39 -6.26 2.84
CA SER A 232 -17.94 -5.89 4.16
C SER A 232 -19.32 -6.50 4.37
N ILE A 233 -20.21 -6.42 3.38
CA ILE A 233 -21.55 -7.02 3.45
C ILE A 233 -21.47 -8.55 3.49
N GLY A 234 -20.63 -9.15 2.65
CA GLY A 234 -20.42 -10.59 2.58
C GLY A 234 -19.91 -11.18 3.89
N LEU A 235 -18.89 -10.54 4.46
CA LEU A 235 -18.27 -10.96 5.72
C LEU A 235 -19.24 -10.88 6.91
N VAL A 236 -20.01 -9.80 7.02
CA VAL A 236 -21.05 -9.69 8.06
C VAL A 236 -22.07 -10.83 7.93
N LYS A 237 -22.52 -11.17 6.71
CA LYS A 237 -23.46 -12.28 6.49
C LYS A 237 -22.85 -13.64 6.85
N VAL A 238 -21.58 -13.88 6.52
CA VAL A 238 -20.91 -15.14 6.82
C VAL A 238 -20.72 -15.28 8.33
N ILE A 239 -20.27 -14.24 9.01
CA ILE A 239 -20.01 -14.25 10.45
C ILE A 239 -21.32 -14.48 11.23
N ASN A 240 -22.45 -13.87 10.79
CA ASN A 240 -23.76 -14.09 11.43
C ASN A 240 -24.28 -15.53 11.29
N LYS A 241 -23.74 -16.32 10.33
CA LYS A 241 -24.13 -17.73 10.13
C LYS A 241 -23.22 -18.72 10.85
N VAL A 242 -22.08 -18.27 11.35
CA VAL A 242 -21.16 -19.11 12.10
C VAL A 242 -21.72 -19.22 13.53
N ASP A 243 -22.26 -20.38 13.87
CA ASP A 243 -22.60 -20.72 15.26
C ASP A 243 -21.33 -20.80 16.09
N TYR A 244 -21.22 -19.94 17.08
CA TYR A 244 -20.10 -19.86 18.00
C TYR A 244 -20.29 -20.74 19.23
#